data_df30e9fe3b2114ee923352b72dbcc34a
#
_entry.id   df30e9fe3b2114ee923352b72dbcc34a
#
_cell.length_a   1.000
_cell.length_b   1.000
_cell.length_c   1.000
_cell.angle_alpha   90.00
_cell.angle_beta   90.00
_cell.angle_gamma   90.00
#
_symmetry.space_group_name_H-M   'P 1'
#
loop_
_entity.id
_entity.type
_entity.pdbx_description
1 polymer ?
#
loop_
_entity_poly.entity_id
_entity_poly.type
_entity_poly.pdbx_seq_one_letter_code
_entity_poly.pdbx_strand_id
1 'polypeptide(L)'
;MRALLLGFGNVGRGVADILVRRDQYPGLAALDVDVVGIVTGAHGALVNRRGLDLARVLADWSRQGGFAPSHPDHADLGALEAIRAVPCDVVVELTPLTRRAQGEPAITHVREALRRGRHVVTANKGPLAWAFPDLASEAARRGRHLLYETTVMDGVPVFNLARHGLRGATVARIEGILNSTTNAILCALERGEAFTDALARAQREGYAEADPSDDLEGWDAAVKLAALARVLMGAALAPERVAREGISGLDPSRIAAARARGARLKLVGEAWREGGSVRGRVGLREVRLDDPFALVDETSSILRLVTDLAGSVVVTEERPDIHVTAYGVISDLLTLSSAPPPRPRRERPARGAGARSRRPRRAR
;
A
#
# COMPACT_ATOMS: atom_id res chain seq x y z
N MET A 1 6.27 20.52 -9.44
CA MET A 1 6.43 19.87 -8.11
C MET A 1 7.71 19.04 -8.11
N ARG A 2 8.58 19.23 -7.10
CA ARG A 2 9.86 18.51 -7.00
C ARG A 2 9.70 17.25 -6.16
N ALA A 3 10.04 16.09 -6.73
CA ALA A 3 9.92 14.78 -6.09
C ALA A 3 11.29 14.17 -5.78
N LEU A 4 11.44 13.61 -4.58
CA LEU A 4 12.56 12.77 -4.16
C LEU A 4 12.06 11.33 -4.05
N LEU A 5 12.62 10.42 -4.86
CA LEU A 5 12.29 9.01 -4.84
C LEU A 5 13.24 8.24 -3.91
N LEU A 6 12.69 7.50 -2.97
CA LEU A 6 13.41 6.56 -2.13
C LEU A 6 13.09 5.14 -2.60
N GLY A 7 14.02 4.51 -3.28
CA GLY A 7 13.84 3.25 -3.99
C GLY A 7 13.70 3.46 -5.50
N PHE A 8 14.38 2.59 -6.27
CA PHE A 8 14.32 2.58 -7.74
C PHE A 8 14.23 1.14 -8.28
N GLY A 9 13.46 0.32 -7.58
CA GLY A 9 13.05 -1.02 -8.00
C GLY A 9 12.03 -0.98 -9.14
N ASN A 10 11.23 -2.02 -9.28
CA ASN A 10 10.23 -2.13 -10.34
C ASN A 10 9.26 -0.93 -10.35
N VAL A 11 8.69 -0.60 -9.19
CA VAL A 11 7.73 0.52 -9.09
C VAL A 11 8.40 1.86 -9.40
N GLY A 12 9.58 2.13 -8.85
CA GLY A 12 10.29 3.39 -9.10
C GLY A 12 10.66 3.60 -10.58
N ARG A 13 11.08 2.52 -11.26
CA ARG A 13 11.33 2.55 -12.70
C ARG A 13 10.05 2.73 -13.50
N GLY A 14 8.95 2.06 -13.09
CA GLY A 14 7.64 2.25 -13.72
C GLY A 14 7.15 3.70 -13.60
N VAL A 15 7.30 4.34 -12.42
CA VAL A 15 7.00 5.76 -12.23
C VAL A 15 7.84 6.64 -13.16
N ALA A 16 9.16 6.40 -13.23
CA ALA A 16 10.04 7.14 -14.11
C ALA A 16 9.66 6.97 -15.59
N ASP A 17 9.33 5.75 -16.02
CA ASP A 17 8.90 5.45 -17.38
C ASP A 17 7.59 6.16 -17.75
N ILE A 18 6.58 6.16 -16.86
CA ILE A 18 5.33 6.91 -17.07
C ILE A 18 5.62 8.41 -17.18
N LEU A 19 6.49 8.97 -16.33
CA LEU A 19 6.84 10.38 -16.37
C LEU A 19 7.57 10.76 -17.66
N VAL A 20 8.46 9.89 -18.18
CA VAL A 20 9.12 10.10 -19.48
C VAL A 20 8.14 10.10 -20.64
N ARG A 21 7.15 9.21 -20.58
CA ARG A 21 6.13 9.05 -21.62
C ARG A 21 4.83 9.82 -21.35
N ARG A 22 4.82 10.75 -20.38
CA ARG A 22 3.60 11.42 -19.92
C ARG A 22 2.78 12.08 -21.03
N ASP A 23 3.45 12.58 -22.07
CA ASP A 23 2.78 13.23 -23.20
C ASP A 23 1.93 12.27 -24.05
N GLN A 24 2.16 10.96 -23.90
CA GLN A 24 1.32 9.91 -24.52
C GLN A 24 0.01 9.68 -23.77
N TYR A 25 -0.12 10.24 -22.57
CA TYR A 25 -1.29 10.06 -21.70
C TYR A 25 -2.00 11.40 -21.47
N PRO A 26 -3.09 11.70 -22.20
CA PRO A 26 -3.79 12.99 -22.07
C PRO A 26 -4.22 13.33 -20.63
N GLY A 27 -4.53 12.29 -19.82
CA GLY A 27 -4.90 12.45 -18.41
C GLY A 27 -3.75 12.94 -17.52
N LEU A 28 -2.49 12.89 -17.99
CA LEU A 28 -1.33 13.35 -17.25
C LEU A 28 -0.85 14.76 -17.65
N ALA A 29 -1.56 15.44 -18.57
CA ALA A 29 -1.14 16.76 -19.08
C ALA A 29 -0.96 17.83 -17.97
N ALA A 30 -1.71 17.71 -16.86
CA ALA A 30 -1.59 18.61 -15.72
C ALA A 30 -0.50 18.20 -14.71
N LEU A 31 0.16 17.05 -14.91
CA LEU A 31 1.16 16.54 -14.00
C LEU A 31 2.54 17.15 -14.29
N ASP A 32 2.89 18.18 -13.53
CA ASP A 32 4.20 18.83 -13.59
C ASP A 32 5.06 18.36 -12.41
N VAL A 33 5.89 17.34 -12.62
CA VAL A 33 6.77 16.73 -11.63
C VAL A 33 8.21 16.63 -12.16
N ASP A 34 9.12 17.25 -11.42
CA ASP A 34 10.56 17.11 -11.60
C ASP A 34 11.12 16.16 -10.54
N VAL A 35 11.70 15.05 -10.95
CA VAL A 35 12.41 14.17 -10.02
C VAL A 35 13.79 14.77 -9.76
N VAL A 36 13.99 15.32 -8.57
CA VAL A 36 15.23 16.01 -8.15
C VAL A 36 16.22 15.09 -7.44
N GLY A 37 15.82 13.88 -7.12
CA GLY A 37 16.71 12.87 -6.56
C GLY A 37 16.10 11.49 -6.56
N ILE A 38 16.97 10.49 -6.68
CA ILE A 38 16.65 9.06 -6.55
C ILE A 38 17.70 8.46 -5.63
N VAL A 39 17.27 7.80 -4.57
CA VAL A 39 18.17 7.17 -3.58
C VAL A 39 17.82 5.71 -3.45
N THR A 40 18.81 4.83 -3.53
CA THR A 40 18.66 3.39 -3.35
C THR A 40 19.47 2.91 -2.15
N GLY A 41 19.14 1.73 -1.63
CA GLY A 41 19.89 1.15 -0.51
C GLY A 41 21.26 0.60 -0.89
N ALA A 42 21.40 0.10 -2.14
CA ALA A 42 22.60 -0.63 -2.57
C ALA A 42 23.13 -0.24 -3.96
N HIS A 43 22.40 0.60 -4.70
CA HIS A 43 22.72 0.89 -6.11
C HIS A 43 23.10 2.36 -6.36
N GLY A 44 23.50 3.10 -5.29
CA GLY A 44 23.87 4.50 -5.36
C GLY A 44 22.69 5.47 -5.31
N ALA A 45 23.00 6.75 -5.44
CA ALA A 45 22.01 7.82 -5.48
C ALA A 45 22.36 8.82 -6.59
N LEU A 46 21.34 9.48 -7.12
CA LEU A 46 21.45 10.60 -8.05
C LEU A 46 20.71 11.81 -7.49
N VAL A 47 21.29 13.00 -7.58
CA VAL A 47 20.67 14.26 -7.15
C VAL A 47 20.94 15.36 -8.15
N ASN A 48 19.89 15.97 -8.68
CA ASN A 48 19.97 17.17 -9.51
C ASN A 48 18.82 18.12 -9.15
N ARG A 49 19.14 19.27 -8.57
CA ARG A 49 18.12 20.23 -8.11
C ARG A 49 17.28 20.84 -9.24
N ARG A 50 17.72 20.71 -10.49
CA ARG A 50 17.00 21.17 -11.69
C ARG A 50 16.10 20.09 -12.31
N GLY A 51 16.12 18.87 -11.76
CA GLY A 51 15.48 17.68 -12.29
C GLY A 51 16.46 16.74 -12.98
N LEU A 52 16.26 15.45 -12.79
CA LEU A 52 17.03 14.38 -13.42
C LEU A 52 16.47 14.11 -14.83
N ASP A 53 17.33 13.83 -15.77
CA ASP A 53 16.94 13.26 -17.07
C ASP A 53 16.55 11.79 -16.87
N LEU A 54 15.25 11.54 -16.65
CA LEU A 54 14.72 10.21 -16.35
C LEU A 54 14.92 9.21 -17.50
N ALA A 55 14.91 9.66 -18.76
CA ALA A 55 15.16 8.79 -19.90
C ALA A 55 16.60 8.25 -19.87
N ARG A 56 17.57 9.13 -19.58
CA ARG A 56 18.96 8.74 -19.36
C ARG A 56 19.12 7.83 -18.14
N VAL A 57 18.47 8.17 -17.01
CA VAL A 57 18.51 7.36 -15.77
C VAL A 57 18.01 5.94 -16.01
N LEU A 58 16.91 5.76 -16.74
CA LEU A 58 16.37 4.45 -17.10
C LEU A 58 17.31 3.67 -18.03
N ALA A 59 17.90 4.34 -19.04
CA ALA A 59 18.86 3.73 -19.94
C ALA A 59 20.14 3.28 -19.20
N ASP A 60 20.65 4.09 -18.27
CA ASP A 60 21.83 3.77 -17.46
C ASP A 60 21.53 2.61 -16.52
N TRP A 61 20.38 2.60 -15.88
CA TRP A 61 19.93 1.49 -15.03
C TRP A 61 19.81 0.17 -15.80
N SER A 62 19.22 0.20 -17.00
CA SER A 62 19.06 -1.01 -17.84
C SER A 62 20.40 -1.62 -18.25
N ARG A 63 21.46 -0.78 -18.38
CA ARG A 63 22.81 -1.24 -18.78
C ARG A 63 23.64 -1.76 -17.61
N GLN A 64 23.47 -1.17 -16.41
CA GLN A 64 24.43 -1.35 -15.30
C GLN A 64 23.79 -1.92 -14.04
N GLY A 65 22.45 -1.98 -13.95
CA GLY A 65 21.74 -2.43 -12.76
C GLY A 65 21.85 -1.49 -11.55
N GLY A 66 22.34 -0.24 -11.75
CA GLY A 66 22.56 0.72 -10.69
C GLY A 66 23.09 2.07 -11.21
N PHE A 67 23.49 2.94 -10.30
CA PHE A 67 24.02 4.27 -10.60
C PHE A 67 25.54 4.29 -10.42
N ALA A 68 26.28 4.48 -11.52
CA ALA A 68 27.72 4.53 -11.47
C ALA A 68 28.22 5.78 -10.72
N PRO A 69 29.32 5.68 -9.95
CA PRO A 69 29.96 6.85 -9.32
C PRO A 69 30.41 7.92 -10.33
N SER A 70 30.60 7.55 -11.58
CA SER A 70 30.96 8.48 -12.67
C SER A 70 29.78 9.22 -13.28
N HIS A 71 28.53 8.93 -12.85
CA HIS A 71 27.36 9.67 -13.32
C HIS A 71 27.43 11.13 -12.85
N PRO A 72 27.18 12.15 -13.73
CA PRO A 72 27.32 13.57 -13.37
C PRO A 72 26.47 14.01 -12.19
N ASP A 73 25.32 13.35 -11.97
CA ASP A 73 24.42 13.64 -10.86
C ASP A 73 24.60 12.67 -9.68
N HIS A 74 25.67 11.86 -9.67
CA HIS A 74 25.94 10.93 -8.57
C HIS A 74 26.11 11.68 -7.25
N ALA A 75 25.52 11.14 -6.18
CA ALA A 75 25.62 11.67 -4.84
C ALA A 75 25.87 10.52 -3.84
N ASP A 76 26.72 10.77 -2.87
CA ASP A 76 26.96 9.84 -1.76
C ASP A 76 26.04 10.22 -0.59
N LEU A 77 24.78 9.83 -0.71
CA LEU A 77 23.72 10.15 0.26
C LEU A 77 22.85 8.93 0.56
N GLY A 78 22.66 8.65 1.82
CA GLY A 78 21.62 7.75 2.30
C GLY A 78 20.22 8.39 2.26
N ALA A 79 19.17 7.59 2.43
CA ALA A 79 17.78 8.05 2.32
C ALA A 79 17.46 9.19 3.31
N LEU A 80 17.84 9.07 4.58
CA LEU A 80 17.59 10.12 5.58
C LEU A 80 18.38 11.40 5.31
N GLU A 81 19.60 11.27 4.84
CA GLU A 81 20.43 12.42 4.46
C GLU A 81 19.83 13.14 3.26
N ALA A 82 19.37 12.41 2.26
CA ALA A 82 18.69 12.98 1.11
C ALA A 82 17.38 13.69 1.49
N ILE A 83 16.55 13.11 2.34
CA ILE A 83 15.36 13.78 2.88
C ILE A 83 15.72 15.11 3.55
N ARG A 84 16.87 15.19 4.22
CA ARG A 84 17.32 16.40 4.93
C ARG A 84 17.95 17.43 4.00
N ALA A 85 18.74 16.99 3.03
CA ALA A 85 19.60 17.85 2.23
C ALA A 85 19.00 18.27 0.87
N VAL A 86 18.15 17.42 0.26
CA VAL A 86 17.59 17.67 -1.06
C VAL A 86 16.31 18.50 -0.95
N PRO A 87 16.25 19.70 -1.53
CA PRO A 87 15.02 20.50 -1.56
C PRO A 87 13.97 19.83 -2.48
N CYS A 88 12.90 19.32 -1.88
CA CYS A 88 11.78 18.71 -2.59
C CYS A 88 10.44 19.10 -1.97
N ASP A 89 9.36 18.93 -2.70
CA ASP A 89 7.99 19.20 -2.25
C ASP A 89 7.33 17.92 -1.75
N VAL A 90 7.69 16.77 -2.35
CA VAL A 90 7.18 15.44 -2.02
C VAL A 90 8.33 14.42 -1.94
N VAL A 91 8.23 13.53 -0.96
CA VAL A 91 9.04 12.30 -0.89
C VAL A 91 8.16 11.14 -1.32
N VAL A 92 8.63 10.38 -2.31
CA VAL A 92 7.98 9.17 -2.82
C VAL A 92 8.73 7.97 -2.24
N GLU A 93 8.11 7.29 -1.29
CA GLU A 93 8.69 6.18 -0.53
C GLU A 93 8.34 4.85 -1.21
N LEU A 94 9.33 4.22 -1.85
CA LEU A 94 9.20 3.02 -2.67
C LEU A 94 10.16 1.90 -2.21
N THR A 95 10.68 1.99 -0.99
CA THR A 95 11.57 0.95 -0.47
C THR A 95 10.81 -0.35 -0.22
N PRO A 96 11.48 -1.51 -0.26
CA PRO A 96 10.83 -2.78 0.05
C PRO A 96 10.28 -2.83 1.47
N LEU A 97 9.20 -3.57 1.66
CA LEU A 97 8.68 -3.86 2.99
C LEU A 97 9.70 -4.67 3.80
N THR A 98 10.04 -4.21 4.99
CA THR A 98 10.84 -4.96 5.94
C THR A 98 9.95 -5.41 7.10
N ARG A 99 9.27 -6.55 6.93
CA ARG A 99 8.31 -7.08 7.90
C ARG A 99 8.95 -7.33 9.28
N ARG A 100 10.13 -7.98 9.31
CA ARG A 100 10.84 -8.30 10.58
C ARG A 100 11.23 -7.05 11.36
N ALA A 101 11.42 -5.91 10.69
CA ALA A 101 11.66 -4.61 11.30
C ALA A 101 10.36 -3.79 11.44
N GLN A 102 9.18 -4.43 11.33
CA GLN A 102 7.87 -3.80 11.53
C GLN A 102 7.68 -2.51 10.71
N GLY A 103 8.13 -2.55 9.45
CA GLY A 103 7.99 -1.44 8.52
C GLY A 103 9.10 -0.39 8.58
N GLU A 104 10.13 -0.57 9.40
CA GLU A 104 11.34 0.27 9.31
C GLU A 104 12.26 -0.22 8.16
N PRO A 105 13.01 0.65 7.49
CA PRO A 105 13.18 2.08 7.77
C PRO A 105 12.12 3.00 7.16
N ALA A 106 11.13 2.48 6.41
CA ALA A 106 10.15 3.29 5.69
C ALA A 106 9.33 4.20 6.63
N ILE A 107 8.97 3.73 7.83
CA ILE A 107 8.28 4.55 8.84
C ILE A 107 9.12 5.77 9.23
N THR A 108 10.42 5.56 9.42
CA THR A 108 11.37 6.65 9.75
C THR A 108 11.52 7.61 8.58
N HIS A 109 11.58 7.13 7.32
CA HIS A 109 11.61 7.97 6.12
C HIS A 109 10.37 8.87 6.03
N VAL A 110 9.19 8.29 6.13
CA VAL A 110 7.92 9.01 6.10
C VAL A 110 7.84 10.06 7.22
N ARG A 111 8.21 9.67 8.45
CA ARG A 111 8.20 10.57 9.61
C ARG A 111 9.15 11.76 9.42
N GLU A 112 10.38 11.51 8.96
CA GLU A 112 11.36 12.57 8.72
C GLU A 112 10.90 13.50 7.58
N ALA A 113 10.34 12.97 6.49
CA ALA A 113 9.79 13.76 5.39
C ALA A 113 8.67 14.69 5.87
N LEU A 114 7.71 14.17 6.64
CA LEU A 114 6.63 14.97 7.22
C LEU A 114 7.17 16.05 8.17
N ARG A 115 8.12 15.71 9.04
CA ARG A 115 8.77 16.68 9.95
C ARG A 115 9.46 17.81 9.22
N ARG A 116 10.01 17.53 8.03
CA ARG A 116 10.61 18.53 7.13
C ARG A 116 9.59 19.32 6.33
N GLY A 117 8.30 19.10 6.57
CA GLY A 117 7.22 19.78 5.87
C GLY A 117 7.07 19.35 4.40
N ARG A 118 7.43 18.09 4.08
CA ARG A 118 7.23 17.51 2.75
C ARG A 118 5.90 16.77 2.71
N HIS A 119 5.29 16.70 1.52
CA HIS A 119 4.25 15.70 1.26
C HIS A 119 4.89 14.32 1.15
N VAL A 120 4.11 13.28 1.36
CA VAL A 120 4.58 11.90 1.20
C VAL A 120 3.59 11.12 0.35
N VAL A 121 4.12 10.40 -0.63
CA VAL A 121 3.45 9.31 -1.35
C VAL A 121 4.20 8.03 -1.03
N THR A 122 3.52 6.96 -0.66
CA THR A 122 4.20 5.69 -0.38
C THR A 122 3.53 4.50 -1.05
N ALA A 123 4.35 3.62 -1.62
CA ALA A 123 3.94 2.29 -2.07
C ALA A 123 4.21 1.22 -1.01
N ASN A 124 4.91 1.57 0.06
CA ASN A 124 5.26 0.65 1.13
C ASN A 124 4.13 0.53 2.16
N LYS A 125 3.59 -0.66 2.31
CA LYS A 125 2.51 -0.94 3.26
C LYS A 125 2.93 -0.88 4.73
N GLY A 126 4.24 -0.92 5.04
CA GLY A 126 4.77 -0.87 6.40
C GLY A 126 4.31 0.36 7.20
N PRO A 127 4.46 1.58 6.70
CA PRO A 127 3.95 2.78 7.35
C PRO A 127 2.47 2.72 7.74
N LEU A 128 1.65 2.06 6.90
CA LEU A 128 0.22 1.90 7.18
C LEU A 128 -0.04 0.81 8.22
N ALA A 129 0.62 -0.32 8.08
CA ALA A 129 0.39 -1.49 8.92
C ALA A 129 0.84 -1.32 10.36
N TRP A 130 1.88 -0.52 10.64
CA TRP A 130 2.43 -0.36 11.99
C TRP A 130 2.32 1.05 12.59
N ALA A 131 2.31 2.12 11.76
CA ALA A 131 2.44 3.48 12.27
C ALA A 131 1.41 4.49 11.74
N PHE A 132 0.38 4.06 11.00
CA PHE A 132 -0.54 4.97 10.29
C PHE A 132 -1.16 6.07 11.16
N PRO A 133 -1.72 5.81 12.36
CA PRO A 133 -2.36 6.86 13.15
C PRO A 133 -1.41 8.01 13.52
N ASP A 134 -0.16 7.67 13.88
CA ASP A 134 0.85 8.66 14.26
C ASP A 134 1.31 9.46 13.04
N LEU A 135 1.57 8.78 11.92
CA LEU A 135 2.00 9.42 10.68
C LEU A 135 0.90 10.31 10.08
N ALA A 136 -0.35 9.86 10.10
CA ALA A 136 -1.50 10.64 9.65
C ALA A 136 -1.72 11.89 10.54
N SER A 137 -1.56 11.74 11.86
CA SER A 137 -1.61 12.86 12.80
C SER A 137 -0.48 13.86 12.56
N GLU A 138 0.76 13.38 12.33
CA GLU A 138 1.90 14.25 11.99
C GLU A 138 1.65 15.01 10.68
N ALA A 139 1.19 14.33 9.64
CA ALA A 139 0.84 14.94 8.36
C ALA A 139 -0.21 16.05 8.55
N ALA A 140 -1.28 15.77 9.29
CA ALA A 140 -2.35 16.74 9.57
C ALA A 140 -1.84 17.95 10.34
N ARG A 141 -1.01 17.75 11.39
CA ARG A 141 -0.41 18.89 12.16
C ARG A 141 0.46 19.78 11.29
N ARG A 142 1.17 19.19 10.32
CA ARG A 142 2.06 19.91 9.41
C ARG A 142 1.35 20.51 8.19
N GLY A 143 0.06 20.25 8.02
CA GLY A 143 -0.65 20.63 6.81
C GLY A 143 -0.06 19.97 5.56
N ARG A 144 0.31 18.68 5.67
CA ARG A 144 0.89 17.88 4.58
C ARG A 144 0.01 16.68 4.28
N HIS A 145 0.10 16.20 3.05
CA HIS A 145 -0.55 14.97 2.63
C HIS A 145 0.36 13.78 2.89
N LEU A 146 -0.21 12.70 3.37
CA LEU A 146 0.31 11.34 3.33
C LEU A 146 -0.64 10.54 2.45
N LEU A 147 -0.19 10.14 1.27
CA LEU A 147 -0.94 9.39 0.26
C LEU A 147 -0.31 8.01 0.08
N TYR A 148 -1.14 7.01 -0.23
CA TYR A 148 -0.72 5.62 -0.11
C TYR A 148 -1.58 4.65 -0.94
N GLU A 149 -2.17 5.13 -2.05
CA GLU A 149 -3.15 4.35 -2.82
C GLU A 149 -2.61 3.00 -3.26
N THR A 150 -1.39 2.96 -3.75
CA THR A 150 -0.76 1.77 -4.30
C THR A 150 -0.25 0.74 -3.27
N THR A 151 -0.46 0.97 -1.97
CA THR A 151 0.03 0.04 -0.93
C THR A 151 -0.75 -1.27 -0.86
N VAL A 152 -2.00 -1.28 -1.34
CA VAL A 152 -2.87 -2.46 -1.38
C VAL A 152 -3.64 -2.45 -2.70
N MET A 153 -3.60 -3.56 -3.43
CA MET A 153 -4.23 -3.71 -4.76
C MET A 153 -3.70 -2.71 -5.79
N ASP A 154 -2.38 -2.60 -5.88
CA ASP A 154 -1.64 -1.92 -6.94
C ASP A 154 -2.23 -0.55 -7.36
N GLY A 155 -2.89 -0.44 -8.50
CA GLY A 155 -3.50 0.79 -9.01
C GLY A 155 -4.99 0.96 -8.73
N VAL A 156 -5.62 0.00 -8.05
CA VAL A 156 -7.05 0.11 -7.71
C VAL A 156 -7.27 1.18 -6.64
N PRO A 157 -8.19 2.14 -6.84
CA PRO A 157 -8.37 3.28 -5.95
C PRO A 157 -9.16 2.93 -4.67
N VAL A 158 -8.69 1.94 -3.89
CA VAL A 158 -9.36 1.43 -2.68
C VAL A 158 -9.54 2.52 -1.63
N PHE A 159 -8.48 3.26 -1.33
CA PHE A 159 -8.53 4.29 -0.29
C PHE A 159 -9.25 5.54 -0.77
N ASN A 160 -9.12 5.91 -2.04
CA ASN A 160 -9.87 7.00 -2.65
C ASN A 160 -11.35 6.65 -2.79
N LEU A 161 -11.70 5.40 -3.12
CA LEU A 161 -13.08 4.92 -3.11
C LEU A 161 -13.70 5.09 -1.72
N ALA A 162 -13.01 4.65 -0.67
CA ALA A 162 -13.50 4.81 0.70
C ALA A 162 -13.61 6.29 1.11
N ARG A 163 -12.61 7.10 0.77
CA ARG A 163 -12.54 8.52 1.15
C ARG A 163 -13.58 9.39 0.44
N HIS A 164 -13.83 9.13 -0.83
CA HIS A 164 -14.65 9.97 -1.69
C HIS A 164 -15.98 9.33 -2.08
N GLY A 165 -16.03 8.02 -2.28
CA GLY A 165 -17.22 7.28 -2.70
C GLY A 165 -18.08 6.76 -1.54
N LEU A 166 -17.48 6.43 -0.40
CA LEU A 166 -18.19 5.88 0.78
C LEU A 166 -18.29 6.89 1.93
N ARG A 167 -18.44 8.17 1.61
CA ARG A 167 -18.47 9.24 2.61
C ARG A 167 -19.65 9.08 3.57
N GLY A 168 -19.35 9.08 4.87
CA GLY A 168 -20.35 8.92 5.92
C GLY A 168 -20.67 7.47 6.27
N ALA A 169 -20.26 6.50 5.43
CA ALA A 169 -20.40 5.10 5.76
C ALA A 169 -19.26 4.60 6.65
N THR A 170 -19.56 3.67 7.55
CA THR A 170 -18.58 3.01 8.42
C THR A 170 -18.29 1.61 7.89
N VAL A 171 -17.02 1.28 7.68
CA VAL A 171 -16.61 -0.07 7.30
C VAL A 171 -16.71 -0.99 8.52
N ALA A 172 -17.59 -1.97 8.46
CA ALA A 172 -17.82 -2.97 9.51
C ALA A 172 -16.99 -4.24 9.30
N ARG A 173 -16.77 -4.64 8.04
CA ARG A 173 -16.00 -5.83 7.67
C ARG A 173 -15.24 -5.58 6.35
N ILE A 174 -14.07 -6.18 6.28
CA ILE A 174 -13.21 -6.23 5.09
C ILE A 174 -12.95 -7.70 4.76
N GLU A 175 -13.07 -8.08 3.51
CA GLU A 175 -12.69 -9.39 3.00
C GLU A 175 -11.90 -9.21 1.71
N GLY A 176 -10.84 -10.01 1.49
CA GLY A 176 -10.08 -9.87 0.24
C GLY A 176 -9.18 -11.08 -0.07
N ILE A 177 -9.00 -11.34 -1.36
CA ILE A 177 -7.87 -12.12 -1.89
C ILE A 177 -6.79 -11.08 -2.18
N LEU A 178 -5.81 -10.96 -1.28
CA LEU A 178 -4.87 -9.84 -1.21
C LEU A 178 -3.44 -10.20 -1.63
N ASN A 179 -3.21 -11.45 -2.00
CA ASN A 179 -1.88 -11.93 -2.42
C ASN A 179 -1.97 -12.68 -3.74
N SER A 180 -1.36 -12.12 -4.77
CA SER A 180 -1.40 -12.63 -6.14
C SER A 180 -0.67 -13.98 -6.29
N THR A 181 0.47 -14.14 -5.61
CA THR A 181 1.28 -15.36 -5.64
C THR A 181 0.49 -16.57 -5.17
N THR A 182 -0.12 -16.47 -3.98
CA THR A 182 -0.90 -17.57 -3.41
C THR A 182 -2.16 -17.87 -4.22
N ASN A 183 -2.84 -16.84 -4.76
CA ASN A 183 -4.01 -17.06 -5.60
C ASN A 183 -3.64 -17.80 -6.89
N ALA A 184 -2.56 -17.40 -7.57
CA ALA A 184 -2.09 -18.05 -8.78
C ALA A 184 -1.68 -19.52 -8.53
N ILE A 185 -0.99 -19.80 -7.41
CA ILE A 185 -0.63 -21.15 -7.01
C ILE A 185 -1.89 -21.99 -6.75
N LEU A 186 -2.87 -21.50 -5.98
CA LEU A 186 -4.12 -22.21 -5.72
C LEU A 186 -4.89 -22.51 -7.00
N CYS A 187 -4.95 -21.56 -7.95
CA CYS A 187 -5.55 -21.80 -9.27
C CYS A 187 -4.82 -22.88 -10.08
N ALA A 188 -3.49 -22.94 -10.00
CA ALA A 188 -2.70 -23.97 -10.65
C ALA A 188 -2.97 -25.36 -10.05
N LEU A 189 -3.02 -25.46 -8.73
CA LEU A 189 -3.36 -26.69 -8.02
C LEU A 189 -4.77 -27.20 -8.37
N GLU A 190 -5.74 -26.30 -8.55
CA GLU A 190 -7.09 -26.66 -9.01
C GLU A 190 -7.09 -27.28 -10.41
N ARG A 191 -6.12 -26.93 -11.27
CA ARG A 191 -5.91 -27.52 -12.60
C ARG A 191 -5.13 -28.84 -12.58
N GLY A 192 -4.66 -29.26 -11.39
CA GLY A 192 -3.88 -30.50 -11.20
C GLY A 192 -2.37 -30.29 -11.32
N GLU A 193 -1.86 -29.06 -11.37
CA GLU A 193 -0.42 -28.79 -11.35
C GLU A 193 0.15 -29.11 -9.95
N ALA A 194 1.38 -29.64 -9.88
CA ALA A 194 2.01 -29.84 -8.58
C ALA A 194 2.43 -28.54 -7.93
N PHE A 195 2.43 -28.49 -6.60
CA PHE A 195 2.78 -27.26 -5.85
C PHE A 195 4.17 -26.72 -6.21
N THR A 196 5.16 -27.62 -6.32
CA THR A 196 6.53 -27.25 -6.69
C THR A 196 6.63 -26.62 -8.07
N ASP A 197 5.84 -27.12 -9.04
CA ASP A 197 5.85 -26.64 -10.42
C ASP A 197 5.14 -25.29 -10.53
N ALA A 198 3.99 -25.15 -9.84
CA ALA A 198 3.27 -23.90 -9.74
C ALA A 198 4.12 -22.78 -9.10
N LEU A 199 4.85 -23.08 -8.01
CA LEU A 199 5.77 -22.15 -7.37
C LEU A 199 6.94 -21.80 -8.28
N ALA A 200 7.58 -22.79 -8.91
CA ALA A 200 8.68 -22.53 -9.84
C ALA A 200 8.24 -21.69 -11.04
N ARG A 201 7.01 -21.88 -11.53
CA ARG A 201 6.40 -21.03 -12.56
C ARG A 201 6.22 -19.60 -12.06
N ALA A 202 5.67 -19.40 -10.86
CA ALA A 202 5.47 -18.10 -10.24
C ALA A 202 6.79 -17.30 -10.12
N GLN A 203 7.88 -17.99 -9.77
CA GLN A 203 9.22 -17.39 -9.69
C GLN A 203 9.78 -17.02 -11.08
N ARG A 204 9.61 -17.90 -12.09
CA ARG A 204 10.05 -17.58 -13.46
C ARG A 204 9.29 -16.41 -14.08
N GLU A 205 8.01 -16.29 -13.79
CA GLU A 205 7.16 -15.21 -14.28
C GLU A 205 7.30 -13.92 -13.46
N GLY A 206 8.05 -13.96 -12.35
CA GLY A 206 8.46 -12.77 -11.58
C GLY A 206 7.43 -12.26 -10.59
N TYR A 207 6.34 -12.98 -10.29
CA TYR A 207 5.39 -12.61 -9.25
C TYR A 207 5.61 -13.33 -7.91
N ALA A 208 6.53 -14.30 -7.85
CA ALA A 208 7.07 -14.83 -6.60
C ALA A 208 8.56 -14.51 -6.48
N GLU A 209 8.99 -14.07 -5.32
CA GLU A 209 10.41 -13.81 -5.01
C GLU A 209 11.18 -15.14 -4.82
N ALA A 210 12.52 -15.06 -4.76
CA ALA A 210 13.38 -16.21 -4.49
C ALA A 210 13.06 -16.87 -3.12
N ASP A 211 12.77 -16.06 -2.10
CA ASP A 211 12.18 -16.49 -0.82
C ASP A 211 10.70 -16.09 -0.77
N PRO A 212 9.77 -17.00 -1.13
CA PRO A 212 8.34 -16.72 -1.17
C PRO A 212 7.65 -16.92 0.19
N SER A 213 8.38 -17.11 1.27
CA SER A 213 7.83 -17.51 2.57
C SER A 213 6.77 -16.51 3.10
N ASP A 214 6.99 -15.20 2.93
CA ASP A 214 6.04 -14.20 3.37
C ASP A 214 4.69 -14.28 2.61
N ASP A 215 4.69 -14.70 1.35
CA ASP A 215 3.48 -14.96 0.58
C ASP A 215 2.84 -16.28 1.02
N LEU A 216 3.60 -17.38 0.99
CA LEU A 216 3.09 -18.72 1.23
C LEU A 216 2.55 -18.91 2.65
N GLU A 217 3.12 -18.22 3.64
CA GLU A 217 2.68 -18.24 5.03
C GLU A 217 1.58 -17.20 5.34
N GLY A 218 1.16 -16.42 4.34
CA GLY A 218 0.08 -15.43 4.43
C GLY A 218 0.47 -14.13 5.14
N TRP A 219 1.77 -13.85 5.31
CA TRP A 219 2.24 -12.61 5.92
C TRP A 219 1.93 -11.38 5.08
N ASP A 220 2.17 -11.43 3.75
CA ASP A 220 1.85 -10.31 2.87
C ASP A 220 0.36 -9.93 2.95
N ALA A 221 -0.51 -10.94 2.88
CA ALA A 221 -1.96 -10.73 3.05
C ALA A 221 -2.31 -10.17 4.43
N ALA A 222 -1.64 -10.62 5.50
CA ALA A 222 -1.89 -10.12 6.86
C ALA A 222 -1.43 -8.66 7.04
N VAL A 223 -0.30 -8.26 6.46
CA VAL A 223 0.18 -6.87 6.47
C VAL A 223 -0.77 -5.97 5.68
N LYS A 224 -1.21 -6.39 4.50
CA LYS A 224 -2.21 -5.65 3.70
C LYS A 224 -3.54 -5.51 4.44
N LEU A 225 -4.02 -6.59 5.07
CA LEU A 225 -5.25 -6.57 5.87
C LEU A 225 -5.14 -5.63 7.07
N ALA A 226 -4.01 -5.63 7.79
CA ALA A 226 -3.75 -4.72 8.89
C ALA A 226 -3.72 -3.26 8.44
N ALA A 227 -3.09 -2.97 7.28
CA ALA A 227 -3.09 -1.65 6.68
C ALA A 227 -4.52 -1.17 6.35
N LEU A 228 -5.32 -2.02 5.67
CA LEU A 228 -6.72 -1.73 5.38
C LEU A 228 -7.55 -1.49 6.65
N ALA A 229 -7.41 -2.34 7.67
CA ALA A 229 -8.15 -2.19 8.92
C ALA A 229 -7.78 -0.90 9.66
N ARG A 230 -6.49 -0.53 9.69
CA ARG A 230 -6.06 0.72 10.31
C ARG A 230 -6.61 1.95 9.59
N VAL A 231 -6.56 1.96 8.27
CA VAL A 231 -6.98 3.11 7.47
C VAL A 231 -8.50 3.20 7.39
N LEU A 232 -9.18 2.09 7.05
CA LEU A 232 -10.61 2.09 6.73
C LEU A 232 -11.51 1.88 7.94
N MET A 233 -11.04 1.13 8.94
CA MET A 233 -11.83 0.86 10.16
C MET A 233 -11.35 1.66 11.38
N GLY A 234 -10.24 2.41 11.27
CA GLY A 234 -9.64 3.13 12.39
C GLY A 234 -9.14 2.20 13.50
N ALA A 235 -8.76 0.97 13.17
CA ALA A 235 -8.45 -0.09 14.12
C ALA A 235 -6.96 -0.22 14.39
N ALA A 236 -6.60 -0.52 15.64
CA ALA A 236 -5.21 -0.82 16.03
C ALA A 236 -4.87 -2.31 15.80
N LEU A 237 -5.21 -2.86 14.63
CA LEU A 237 -4.85 -4.23 14.27
C LEU A 237 -3.38 -4.29 13.83
N ALA A 238 -2.54 -4.98 14.59
CA ALA A 238 -1.16 -5.25 14.20
C ALA A 238 -1.10 -6.52 13.33
N PRO A 239 -0.21 -6.59 12.32
CA PRO A 239 -0.06 -7.80 11.47
C PRO A 239 0.19 -9.07 12.27
N GLU A 240 0.94 -8.98 13.37
CA GLU A 240 1.26 -10.11 14.26
C GLU A 240 0.04 -10.65 15.02
N ARG A 241 -1.02 -9.87 15.12
CA ARG A 241 -2.29 -10.26 15.75
C ARG A 241 -3.34 -10.79 14.76
N VAL A 242 -3.02 -10.80 13.49
CA VAL A 242 -3.84 -11.47 12.47
C VAL A 242 -3.59 -12.97 12.57
N ALA A 243 -4.62 -13.75 12.88
CA ALA A 243 -4.52 -15.20 12.84
C ALA A 243 -4.23 -15.64 11.40
N ARG A 244 -3.22 -16.51 11.20
CA ARG A 244 -2.80 -16.89 9.84
C ARG A 244 -2.76 -18.40 9.66
N GLU A 245 -3.25 -18.82 8.50
CA GLU A 245 -3.02 -20.11 7.88
C GLU A 245 -2.54 -19.83 6.46
N GLY A 246 -1.30 -20.25 6.13
CA GLY A 246 -0.76 -20.11 4.77
C GLY A 246 -1.18 -21.28 3.87
N ILE A 247 -0.51 -21.37 2.72
CA ILE A 247 -0.71 -22.47 1.77
C ILE A 247 0.48 -23.46 1.75
N SER A 248 1.53 -23.20 2.55
CA SER A 248 2.64 -24.12 2.71
C SER A 248 2.13 -25.43 3.32
N GLY A 249 2.42 -26.55 2.67
CA GLY A 249 1.95 -27.87 3.13
C GLY A 249 0.45 -28.12 2.91
N LEU A 250 -0.22 -27.38 2.03
CA LEU A 250 -1.61 -27.61 1.66
C LEU A 250 -1.78 -29.04 1.11
N ASP A 251 -2.64 -29.84 1.74
CA ASP A 251 -3.05 -31.12 1.22
C ASP A 251 -3.92 -30.93 -0.04
N PRO A 252 -3.51 -31.46 -1.21
CA PRO A 252 -4.30 -31.36 -2.44
C PRO A 252 -5.73 -31.93 -2.31
N SER A 253 -5.96 -32.85 -1.39
CA SER A 253 -7.30 -33.40 -1.11
C SER A 253 -8.30 -32.34 -0.68
N ARG A 254 -7.87 -31.25 -0.04
CA ARG A 254 -8.73 -30.11 0.35
C ARG A 254 -9.28 -29.37 -0.87
N ILE A 255 -8.48 -29.24 -1.94
CA ILE A 255 -8.92 -28.63 -3.20
C ILE A 255 -9.97 -29.51 -3.88
N ALA A 256 -9.69 -30.83 -3.97
CA ALA A 256 -10.63 -31.80 -4.54
C ALA A 256 -11.96 -31.84 -3.76
N ALA A 257 -11.88 -31.79 -2.43
CA ALA A 257 -13.04 -31.76 -1.55
C ALA A 257 -13.87 -30.49 -1.71
N ALA A 258 -13.24 -29.31 -1.83
CA ALA A 258 -13.94 -28.05 -2.10
C ALA A 258 -14.65 -28.10 -3.45
N ARG A 259 -13.98 -28.59 -4.49
CA ARG A 259 -14.55 -28.74 -5.84
C ARG A 259 -15.75 -29.68 -5.86
N ALA A 260 -15.69 -30.79 -5.14
CA ALA A 260 -16.81 -31.73 -5.00
C ALA A 260 -18.06 -31.11 -4.34
N ARG A 261 -17.87 -30.06 -3.54
CA ARG A 261 -18.94 -29.27 -2.92
C ARG A 261 -19.39 -28.05 -3.75
N GLY A 262 -18.94 -27.93 -5.00
CA GLY A 262 -19.24 -26.76 -5.84
C GLY A 262 -18.61 -25.45 -5.34
N ALA A 263 -17.41 -25.55 -4.78
CA ALA A 263 -16.64 -24.43 -4.25
C ALA A 263 -15.20 -24.43 -4.76
N ARG A 264 -14.53 -23.28 -4.62
CA ARG A 264 -13.10 -23.11 -4.85
C ARG A 264 -12.40 -22.81 -3.53
N LEU A 265 -11.17 -23.27 -3.39
CA LEU A 265 -10.37 -22.99 -2.22
C LEU A 265 -9.53 -21.71 -2.47
N LYS A 266 -9.72 -20.67 -1.67
CA LYS A 266 -9.03 -19.40 -1.78
C LYS A 266 -8.37 -19.01 -0.47
N LEU A 267 -7.22 -18.31 -0.52
CA LEU A 267 -6.63 -17.68 0.65
C LEU A 267 -7.27 -16.31 0.83
N VAL A 268 -8.08 -16.16 1.90
CA VAL A 268 -8.86 -14.94 2.13
C VAL A 268 -8.43 -14.26 3.42
N GLY A 269 -8.12 -12.96 3.33
CA GLY A 269 -7.97 -12.08 4.47
C GLY A 269 -9.33 -11.52 4.90
N GLU A 270 -9.62 -11.55 6.19
CA GLU A 270 -10.85 -11.02 6.77
C GLU A 270 -10.55 -10.16 7.99
N ALA A 271 -11.14 -8.97 8.06
CA ALA A 271 -11.14 -8.14 9.27
C ALA A 271 -12.58 -7.73 9.61
N TRP A 272 -12.97 -7.83 10.89
CA TRP A 272 -14.33 -7.53 11.34
C TRP A 272 -14.33 -6.91 12.74
N ARG A 273 -15.40 -6.15 13.04
CA ARG A 273 -15.62 -5.58 14.37
C ARG A 273 -16.23 -6.63 15.30
N GLU A 274 -15.65 -6.76 16.49
CA GLU A 274 -16.12 -7.64 17.54
C GLU A 274 -15.86 -7.01 18.91
N GLY A 275 -16.93 -6.81 19.70
CA GLY A 275 -16.81 -6.30 21.08
C GLY A 275 -16.03 -4.98 21.23
N GLY A 276 -16.17 -4.04 20.27
CA GLY A 276 -15.47 -2.75 20.29
C GLY A 276 -14.03 -2.79 19.75
N SER A 277 -13.52 -3.98 19.42
CA SER A 277 -12.21 -4.18 18.78
C SER A 277 -12.36 -4.63 17.32
N VAL A 278 -11.24 -4.71 16.60
CA VAL A 278 -11.19 -5.34 15.27
C VAL A 278 -10.32 -6.57 15.35
N ARG A 279 -10.84 -7.68 14.85
CA ARG A 279 -10.11 -8.92 14.67
C ARG A 279 -9.75 -9.11 13.20
N GLY A 280 -8.69 -9.90 12.96
CA GLY A 280 -8.24 -10.24 11.60
C GLY A 280 -7.82 -11.69 11.49
N ARG A 281 -8.09 -12.26 10.32
CA ARG A 281 -7.66 -13.62 9.95
C ARG A 281 -7.24 -13.64 8.48
N VAL A 282 -6.22 -14.40 8.16
CA VAL A 282 -5.87 -14.84 6.80
C VAL A 282 -5.90 -16.36 6.83
N GLY A 283 -6.63 -16.97 5.92
CA GLY A 283 -6.72 -18.42 5.88
C GLY A 283 -7.46 -18.96 4.68
N LEU A 284 -7.33 -20.26 4.48
CA LEU A 284 -8.02 -20.98 3.42
C LEU A 284 -9.53 -21.02 3.68
N ARG A 285 -10.28 -20.59 2.68
CA ARG A 285 -11.76 -20.58 2.70
C ARG A 285 -12.30 -21.24 1.44
N GLU A 286 -13.32 -22.08 1.63
CA GLU A 286 -14.15 -22.56 0.53
C GLU A 286 -15.08 -21.45 0.08
N VAL A 287 -14.98 -21.06 -1.16
CA VAL A 287 -15.77 -20.00 -1.78
C VAL A 287 -16.71 -20.63 -2.79
N ARG A 288 -18.01 -20.43 -2.61
CA ARG A 288 -19.03 -20.96 -3.52
C ARG A 288 -18.88 -20.35 -4.91
N LEU A 289 -19.24 -21.09 -5.95
CA LEU A 289 -19.10 -20.63 -7.35
C LEU A 289 -19.96 -19.41 -7.70
N ASP A 290 -20.99 -19.12 -6.90
CA ASP A 290 -21.84 -17.94 -7.06
C ASP A 290 -21.33 -16.69 -6.30
N ASP A 291 -20.24 -16.81 -5.51
CA ASP A 291 -19.57 -15.67 -4.88
C ASP A 291 -18.53 -15.05 -5.84
N PRO A 292 -18.49 -13.72 -6.01
CA PRO A 292 -17.47 -13.05 -6.83
C PRO A 292 -16.02 -13.45 -6.54
N PHE A 293 -15.71 -13.86 -5.32
CA PHE A 293 -14.37 -14.34 -4.94
C PHE A 293 -13.96 -15.61 -5.70
N ALA A 294 -14.92 -16.43 -6.13
CA ALA A 294 -14.64 -17.62 -6.93
C ALA A 294 -14.20 -17.30 -8.36
N LEU A 295 -14.53 -16.11 -8.88
CA LEU A 295 -14.19 -15.68 -10.23
C LEU A 295 -12.76 -15.12 -10.36
N VAL A 296 -12.09 -14.89 -9.22
CA VAL A 296 -10.75 -14.28 -9.18
C VAL A 296 -9.69 -15.33 -9.48
N ASP A 297 -9.06 -15.20 -10.65
CA ASP A 297 -8.05 -16.14 -11.14
C ASP A 297 -6.65 -15.54 -11.24
N GLU A 298 -5.66 -16.40 -11.25
CA GLU A 298 -4.23 -16.11 -11.43
C GLU A 298 -3.75 -15.01 -10.46
N THR A 299 -3.11 -13.95 -10.99
CA THR A 299 -2.59 -12.82 -10.19
C THR A 299 -3.64 -11.79 -9.81
N SER A 300 -4.91 -11.99 -10.22
CA SER A 300 -6.02 -11.09 -9.89
C SER A 300 -6.31 -11.04 -8.39
N SER A 301 -6.87 -9.93 -7.95
CA SER A 301 -7.24 -9.69 -6.55
C SER A 301 -8.68 -9.15 -6.44
N ILE A 302 -9.27 -9.27 -5.25
CA ILE A 302 -10.62 -8.79 -4.96
C ILE A 302 -10.68 -8.30 -3.52
N LEU A 303 -11.42 -7.21 -3.32
CA LEU A 303 -11.71 -6.65 -2.01
C LEU A 303 -13.21 -6.42 -1.88
N ARG A 304 -13.79 -6.86 -0.76
CA ARG A 304 -15.15 -6.56 -0.34
C ARG A 304 -15.13 -5.69 0.91
N LEU A 305 -15.78 -4.54 0.84
CA LEU A 305 -16.01 -3.65 1.97
C LEU A 305 -17.49 -3.74 2.35
N VAL A 306 -17.79 -4.24 3.55
CA VAL A 306 -19.15 -4.25 4.11
C VAL A 306 -19.31 -3.02 4.99
N THR A 307 -20.32 -2.21 4.70
CA THR A 307 -20.56 -0.95 5.39
C THR A 307 -21.97 -0.91 5.99
N ASP A 308 -22.17 0.01 6.94
CA ASP A 308 -23.48 0.24 7.59
C ASP A 308 -24.50 0.92 6.67
N LEU A 309 -24.08 1.83 5.80
CA LEU A 309 -24.99 2.63 4.96
C LEU A 309 -24.97 2.22 3.48
N ALA A 310 -23.82 1.90 2.92
CA ALA A 310 -23.70 1.58 1.49
C ALA A 310 -23.79 0.08 1.20
N GLY A 311 -24.05 -0.76 2.22
CA GLY A 311 -24.11 -2.21 2.05
C GLY A 311 -22.72 -2.79 1.71
N SER A 312 -22.68 -3.72 0.78
CA SER A 312 -21.46 -4.41 0.35
C SER A 312 -20.97 -3.85 -0.99
N VAL A 313 -19.73 -3.36 -1.00
CA VAL A 313 -19.04 -2.88 -2.20
C VAL A 313 -17.91 -3.83 -2.52
N VAL A 314 -17.81 -4.26 -3.77
CA VAL A 314 -16.78 -5.18 -4.25
C VAL A 314 -15.96 -4.49 -5.34
N VAL A 315 -14.64 -4.60 -5.24
CA VAL A 315 -13.69 -4.10 -6.22
C VAL A 315 -12.77 -5.24 -6.62
N THR A 316 -12.57 -5.42 -7.91
CA THR A 316 -11.70 -6.47 -8.47
C THR A 316 -10.60 -5.83 -9.29
N GLU A 317 -9.42 -6.38 -9.19
CA GLU A 317 -8.27 -6.07 -10.02
C GLU A 317 -7.93 -7.29 -10.86
N GLU A 318 -7.89 -7.11 -12.17
CA GLU A 318 -7.66 -8.19 -13.12
C GLU A 318 -6.20 -8.18 -13.61
N ARG A 319 -5.43 -9.21 -13.23
CA ARG A 319 -4.07 -9.49 -13.70
C ARG A 319 -3.17 -8.24 -13.77
N PRO A 320 -2.96 -7.54 -12.62
CA PRO A 320 -2.15 -6.33 -12.62
C PRO A 320 -0.71 -6.61 -13.07
N ASP A 321 -0.11 -5.63 -13.70
CA ASP A 321 1.32 -5.59 -14.00
C ASP A 321 2.00 -4.46 -13.23
N ILE A 322 3.30 -4.33 -13.42
CA ILE A 322 4.10 -3.33 -12.70
C ILE A 322 3.71 -1.88 -13.06
N HIS A 323 3.17 -1.64 -14.25
CA HIS A 323 2.72 -0.31 -14.65
C HIS A 323 1.47 0.10 -13.87
N VAL A 324 0.60 -0.85 -13.52
CA VAL A 324 -0.59 -0.60 -12.69
C VAL A 324 -0.17 -0.14 -11.29
N THR A 325 0.82 -0.77 -10.68
CA THR A 325 1.38 -0.33 -9.38
C THR A 325 2.00 1.07 -9.46
N ALA A 326 2.79 1.32 -10.51
CA ALA A 326 3.37 2.64 -10.75
C ALA A 326 2.32 3.72 -10.99
N TYR A 327 1.22 3.38 -11.70
CA TYR A 327 0.10 4.30 -11.91
C TYR A 327 -0.54 4.73 -10.58
N GLY A 328 -0.66 3.85 -9.58
CA GLY A 328 -1.18 4.25 -8.27
C GLY A 328 -0.35 5.35 -7.60
N VAL A 329 0.99 5.32 -7.75
CA VAL A 329 1.88 6.43 -7.32
C VAL A 329 1.61 7.70 -8.13
N ILE A 330 1.46 7.60 -9.44
CA ILE A 330 1.14 8.74 -10.31
C ILE A 330 -0.22 9.35 -9.95
N SER A 331 -1.23 8.53 -9.65
CA SER A 331 -2.55 8.98 -9.17
C SER A 331 -2.46 9.80 -7.88
N ASP A 332 -1.61 9.37 -6.95
CA ASP A 332 -1.35 10.12 -5.72
C ASP A 332 -0.62 11.45 -6.00
N LEU A 333 0.35 11.47 -6.92
CA LEU A 333 1.03 12.70 -7.35
C LEU A 333 0.07 13.67 -8.05
N LEU A 334 -0.86 13.19 -8.89
CA LEU A 334 -1.93 14.00 -9.46
C LEU A 334 -2.85 14.59 -8.39
N THR A 335 -3.17 13.80 -7.37
CA THR A 335 -3.95 14.27 -6.22
C THR A 335 -3.24 15.42 -5.50
N LEU A 336 -1.92 15.36 -5.33
CA LEU A 336 -1.13 16.45 -4.76
C LEU A 336 -1.13 17.71 -5.64
N SER A 337 -1.06 17.54 -6.97
CA SER A 337 -1.03 18.66 -7.93
C SER A 337 -2.35 19.44 -7.96
N SER A 338 -3.48 18.78 -7.67
CA SER A 338 -4.82 19.37 -7.71
C SER A 338 -5.40 19.73 -6.34
N ALA A 339 -4.79 19.28 -5.23
CA ALA A 339 -5.33 19.48 -3.90
C ALA A 339 -4.91 20.83 -3.30
N PRO A 340 -5.85 21.61 -2.72
CA PRO A 340 -5.47 22.70 -1.84
C PRO A 340 -4.74 22.14 -0.60
N PRO A 341 -3.76 22.87 -0.02
CA PRO A 341 -3.05 22.41 1.15
C PRO A 341 -4.03 22.02 2.27
N PRO A 342 -3.82 20.89 2.98
CA PRO A 342 -4.70 20.48 4.07
C PRO A 342 -4.73 21.59 5.12
N ARG A 343 -5.94 22.03 5.49
CA ARG A 343 -6.10 23.03 6.55
C ARG A 343 -5.65 22.40 7.88
N PRO A 344 -4.77 23.05 8.66
CA PRO A 344 -4.40 22.57 9.97
C PRO A 344 -5.66 22.36 10.81
N ARG A 345 -5.80 21.19 11.43
CA ARG A 345 -6.91 20.97 12.38
C ARG A 345 -6.80 22.01 13.48
N ARG A 346 -7.76 22.95 13.57
CA ARG A 346 -7.91 23.79 14.75
C ARG A 346 -8.17 22.84 15.93
N GLU A 347 -7.28 22.83 16.89
CA GLU A 347 -7.53 22.17 18.18
C GLU A 347 -8.86 22.66 18.71
N ARG A 348 -9.82 21.78 18.90
CA ARG A 348 -11.03 22.12 19.62
C ARG A 348 -10.57 22.48 21.04
N PRO A 349 -10.88 23.69 21.55
CA PRO A 349 -10.59 24.00 22.93
C PRO A 349 -11.22 22.92 23.80
N ALA A 350 -10.44 22.40 24.75
CA ALA A 350 -10.94 21.44 25.74
C ALA A 350 -12.23 21.99 26.32
N ARG A 351 -13.32 21.24 26.21
CA ARG A 351 -14.59 21.61 26.85
C ARG A 351 -14.29 21.77 28.34
N GLY A 352 -14.29 23.01 28.81
CA GLY A 352 -14.05 23.36 30.20
C GLY A 352 -14.96 22.52 31.09
N ALA A 353 -14.36 21.89 32.09
CA ALA A 353 -15.07 21.18 33.16
C ALA A 353 -16.13 22.12 33.72
N GLY A 354 -17.37 21.66 33.65
CA GLY A 354 -18.56 22.46 33.97
C GLY A 354 -18.47 23.17 35.32
N ALA A 355 -18.70 24.46 35.29
CA ALA A 355 -18.98 25.24 36.46
C ALA A 355 -20.23 24.68 37.15
N ARG A 356 -20.03 24.06 38.31
CA ARG A 356 -21.13 23.63 39.20
C ARG A 356 -21.88 24.92 39.60
N SER A 357 -23.07 25.14 39.09
CA SER A 357 -23.99 26.17 39.55
C SER A 357 -24.37 25.85 41.02
N ARG A 358 -23.90 26.69 41.96
CA ARG A 358 -24.41 26.73 43.32
C ARG A 358 -25.87 27.26 43.25
N ARG A 359 -26.82 26.41 43.55
CA ARG A 359 -28.21 26.84 43.84
C ARG A 359 -28.22 27.59 45.17
N PRO A 360 -28.90 28.76 45.25
CA PRO A 360 -29.06 29.43 46.53
C PRO A 360 -30.07 28.67 47.37
N ARG A 361 -29.72 28.41 48.65
CA ARG A 361 -30.65 27.91 49.68
C ARG A 361 -31.68 29.03 49.93
N ARG A 362 -32.96 28.74 49.70
CA ARG A 362 -34.06 29.51 50.28
C ARG A 362 -34.23 29.09 51.74
N ALA A 363 -34.19 30.09 52.62
CA ALA A 363 -34.60 29.98 54.00
C ALA A 363 -36.14 29.95 54.06
N ARG A 364 -36.72 28.97 54.72
CA ARG A 364 -37.77 28.90 55.76
C ARG A 364 -38.12 27.48 56.07
#